data_0b52052d06de5ce9fd14994ae63a4be1
#
_entry.id   0b52052d06de5ce9fd14994ae63a4be1
#
_cell.length_a   1.000
_cell.length_b   1.000
_cell.length_c   1.000
_cell.angle_alpha   90.00
_cell.angle_beta   90.00
_cell.angle_gamma   90.00
#
_symmetry.space_group_name_H-M   'P 1'
#
loop_
_entity.id
_entity.type
_entity.pdbx_description
1 polymer ?
#
loop_
_entity_poly.entity_id
_entity_poly.type
_entity_poly.pdbx_seq_one_letter_code
_entity_poly.pdbx_strand_id
1 'polypeptide(L)'
;MTDRHVVMVPSLGRPATDFEPLYPALRAAGFEPVPVEPRPSWDGNATLHDLARDTVSQLDALGIGTFHLVGHAFGNRLSRTITADFGGRVESLTLLAAGGLVEPDPQMFVLLNRCFDAALPDDEHLDTVRQVFFAPGNDPSVWRDGWMGEVAAYQRAAVLATPREDWWGASVDRVLVVQALQDAIAPPGNGRRYVAESAPHARLVEIDGAGHAMIPERPELISAALVEFLSA
;
A
#
# COMPACT_ATOMS: atom_id res chain seq x y z
N MET A 1 22.37 11.77 -14.21
CA MET A 1 21.35 12.03 -13.19
C MET A 1 20.87 10.65 -12.79
N THR A 2 21.03 10.24 -11.56
CA THR A 2 20.43 9.00 -11.06
C THR A 2 18.93 9.21 -11.12
N ASP A 3 18.25 8.43 -11.95
CA ASP A 3 16.79 8.45 -12.01
C ASP A 3 16.26 8.03 -10.64
N ARG A 4 15.58 8.97 -9.98
CA ARG A 4 15.01 8.75 -8.64
C ARG A 4 13.67 8.03 -8.79
N HIS A 5 13.71 6.74 -8.99
CA HIS A 5 12.52 5.93 -9.16
C HIS A 5 11.77 5.75 -7.85
N VAL A 6 10.46 5.97 -7.88
CA VAL A 6 9.54 5.69 -6.77
C VAL A 6 8.63 4.54 -7.17
N VAL A 7 9.00 3.36 -6.72
CA VAL A 7 8.23 2.13 -6.99
C VAL A 7 7.00 2.11 -6.09
N MET A 8 5.82 1.93 -6.69
CA MET A 8 4.53 2.06 -6.01
C MET A 8 3.72 0.77 -6.10
N VAL A 9 3.48 0.15 -4.93
CA VAL A 9 2.80 -1.14 -4.80
C VAL A 9 1.39 -0.93 -4.26
N PRO A 10 0.33 -1.27 -5.03
CA PRO A 10 -1.04 -0.93 -4.70
C PRO A 10 -1.65 -1.77 -3.56
N SER A 11 -2.84 -1.37 -3.16
CA SER A 11 -3.67 -2.07 -2.18
C SER A 11 -4.16 -3.42 -2.72
N LEU A 12 -4.78 -4.21 -1.85
CA LEU A 12 -5.31 -5.55 -2.14
C LEU A 12 -6.28 -5.50 -3.32
N GLY A 13 -5.99 -6.22 -4.39
CA GLY A 13 -6.85 -6.32 -5.57
C GLY A 13 -7.19 -4.98 -6.21
N ARG A 14 -6.32 -3.98 -6.09
CA ARG A 14 -6.48 -2.65 -6.67
C ARG A 14 -5.43 -2.39 -7.74
N PRO A 15 -5.73 -1.55 -8.75
CA PRO A 15 -4.79 -1.18 -9.80
C PRO A 15 -3.75 -0.18 -9.29
N ALA A 16 -2.61 -0.12 -9.95
CA ALA A 16 -1.56 0.85 -9.64
C ALA A 16 -1.96 2.29 -10.00
N THR A 17 -2.99 2.47 -10.83
CA THR A 17 -3.58 3.79 -11.13
C THR A 17 -4.14 4.51 -9.91
N ASP A 18 -4.41 3.82 -8.81
CA ASP A 18 -4.80 4.44 -7.54
C ASP A 18 -3.74 5.44 -7.02
N PHE A 19 -2.49 5.36 -7.49
CA PHE A 19 -1.42 6.29 -7.14
C PHE A 19 -1.32 7.53 -8.05
N GLU A 20 -2.06 7.58 -9.17
CA GLU A 20 -1.98 8.70 -10.13
C GLU A 20 -2.13 10.09 -9.51
N PRO A 21 -2.98 10.30 -8.48
CA PRO A 21 -3.09 11.61 -7.83
C PRO A 21 -1.77 12.14 -7.24
N LEU A 22 -0.79 11.25 -6.95
CA LEU A 22 0.51 11.62 -6.38
C LEU A 22 1.57 11.97 -7.45
N TYR A 23 1.39 11.53 -8.70
CA TYR A 23 2.41 11.65 -9.76
C TYR A 23 2.82 13.08 -10.07
N PRO A 24 1.90 14.07 -10.18
CA PRO A 24 2.29 15.44 -10.50
C PRO A 24 3.29 16.03 -9.49
N ALA A 25 3.04 15.82 -8.20
CA ALA A 25 3.91 16.34 -7.14
C ALA A 25 5.27 15.64 -7.12
N LEU A 26 5.30 14.31 -7.30
CA LEU A 26 6.54 13.54 -7.38
C LEU A 26 7.40 13.98 -8.56
N ARG A 27 6.82 14.10 -9.76
CA ARG A 27 7.55 14.56 -10.96
C ARG A 27 8.06 15.99 -10.83
N ALA A 28 7.26 16.88 -10.22
CA ALA A 28 7.70 18.25 -9.96
C ALA A 28 8.90 18.31 -8.99
N ALA A 29 9.03 17.32 -8.09
CA ALA A 29 10.16 17.17 -7.18
C ALA A 29 11.35 16.38 -7.78
N GLY A 30 11.27 15.97 -9.05
CA GLY A 30 12.34 15.26 -9.76
C GLY A 30 12.37 13.75 -9.50
N PHE A 31 11.24 13.16 -9.07
CA PHE A 31 11.08 11.72 -8.91
C PHE A 31 10.23 11.13 -10.03
N GLU A 32 10.57 9.93 -10.50
CA GLU A 32 9.77 9.21 -11.49
C GLU A 32 8.95 8.10 -10.82
N PRO A 33 7.61 8.22 -10.79
CA PRO A 33 6.73 7.16 -10.31
C PRO A 33 6.80 5.92 -11.19
N VAL A 34 7.00 4.78 -10.57
CA VAL A 34 7.03 3.47 -11.24
C VAL A 34 5.94 2.60 -10.63
N PRO A 35 4.72 2.61 -11.19
CA PRO A 35 3.65 1.77 -10.70
C PRO A 35 3.95 0.29 -10.96
N VAL A 36 3.69 -0.56 -9.97
CA VAL A 36 3.76 -2.01 -10.10
C VAL A 36 2.35 -2.55 -10.29
N GLU A 37 2.05 -2.99 -11.51
CA GLU A 37 0.77 -3.65 -11.76
C GLU A 37 0.79 -5.07 -11.21
N PRO A 38 -0.21 -5.46 -10.40
CA PRO A 38 -0.31 -6.84 -9.98
C PRO A 38 -0.58 -7.74 -11.17
N ARG A 39 -0.04 -8.96 -11.16
CA ARG A 39 -0.38 -9.95 -12.21
C ARG A 39 -1.90 -10.21 -12.17
N PRO A 40 -2.55 -10.39 -13.33
CA PRO A 40 -3.98 -10.70 -13.39
C PRO A 40 -4.35 -11.98 -12.63
N SER A 41 -3.46 -12.97 -12.63
CA SER A 41 -3.62 -14.24 -11.94
C SER A 41 -2.26 -14.80 -11.50
N TRP A 42 -2.29 -15.80 -10.62
CA TRP A 42 -1.11 -16.52 -10.16
C TRP A 42 -1.36 -18.01 -10.19
N ASP A 43 -0.42 -18.76 -10.77
CA ASP A 43 -0.51 -20.22 -10.83
C ASP A 43 0.05 -20.85 -9.54
N GLY A 44 -0.79 -21.63 -8.86
CA GLY A 44 -0.41 -22.31 -7.62
C GLY A 44 -0.41 -21.42 -6.38
N ASN A 45 0.26 -21.88 -5.32
CA ASN A 45 0.34 -21.19 -4.05
C ASN A 45 1.51 -20.20 -4.05
N ALA A 46 1.20 -18.91 -4.03
CA ALA A 46 2.20 -17.86 -3.85
C ALA A 46 2.45 -17.58 -2.37
N THR A 47 3.66 -17.15 -2.05
CA THR A 47 4.01 -16.46 -0.81
C THR A 47 4.27 -14.98 -1.10
N LEU A 48 4.38 -14.14 -0.06
CA LEU A 48 4.82 -12.75 -0.26
C LEU A 48 6.25 -12.69 -0.83
N HIS A 49 7.11 -13.67 -0.53
CA HIS A 49 8.45 -13.78 -1.10
C HIS A 49 8.42 -14.07 -2.61
N ASP A 50 7.46 -14.87 -3.08
CA ASP A 50 7.27 -15.10 -4.52
C ASP A 50 6.84 -13.81 -5.23
N LEU A 51 5.90 -13.08 -4.64
CA LEU A 51 5.44 -11.80 -5.18
C LEU A 51 6.55 -10.73 -5.13
N ALA A 52 7.38 -10.74 -4.08
CA ALA A 52 8.55 -9.86 -3.97
C ALA A 52 9.58 -10.12 -5.08
N ARG A 53 9.91 -11.40 -5.33
CA ARG A 53 10.80 -11.78 -6.45
C ARG A 53 10.23 -11.39 -7.81
N ASP A 54 8.92 -11.58 -8.01
CA ASP A 54 8.26 -11.17 -9.25
C ASP A 54 8.33 -9.65 -9.45
N THR A 55 8.02 -8.88 -8.41
CA THR A 55 8.12 -7.42 -8.46
C THR A 55 9.54 -6.97 -8.81
N VAL A 56 10.55 -7.52 -8.14
CA VAL A 56 11.95 -7.16 -8.40
C VAL A 56 12.38 -7.57 -9.82
N SER A 57 11.90 -8.71 -10.33
CA SER A 57 12.15 -9.12 -11.71
C SER A 57 11.54 -8.16 -12.74
N GLN A 58 10.37 -7.59 -12.46
CA GLN A 58 9.79 -6.54 -13.32
C GLN A 58 10.67 -5.28 -13.32
N LEU A 59 11.19 -4.87 -12.16
CA LEU A 59 12.12 -3.73 -12.05
C LEU A 59 13.44 -3.98 -12.77
N ASP A 60 13.97 -5.21 -12.71
CA ASP A 60 15.18 -5.61 -13.44
C ASP A 60 14.98 -5.51 -14.96
N ALA A 61 13.82 -5.93 -15.46
CA ALA A 61 13.48 -5.80 -16.87
C ALA A 61 13.38 -4.35 -17.36
N LEU A 62 13.09 -3.41 -16.43
CA LEU A 62 13.11 -1.96 -16.69
C LEU A 62 14.48 -1.30 -16.47
N GLY A 63 15.49 -2.07 -16.05
CA GLY A 63 16.84 -1.56 -15.76
C GLY A 63 16.94 -0.75 -14.46
N ILE A 64 15.95 -0.89 -13.56
CA ILE A 64 15.91 -0.16 -12.28
C ILE A 64 16.74 -0.91 -11.26
N GLY A 65 17.86 -0.33 -10.84
CA GLY A 65 18.80 -0.91 -9.87
C GLY A 65 18.38 -0.67 -8.41
N THR A 66 18.35 0.60 -8.00
CA THR A 66 17.88 1.02 -6.67
C THR A 66 16.65 1.91 -6.80
N PHE A 67 15.84 1.96 -5.75
CA PHE A 67 14.57 2.67 -5.79
C PHE A 67 14.07 3.06 -4.40
N HIS A 68 13.26 4.09 -4.35
CA HIS A 68 12.37 4.37 -3.22
C HIS A 68 11.13 3.49 -3.34
N LEU A 69 10.66 2.91 -2.24
CA LEU A 69 9.56 1.95 -2.25
C LEU A 69 8.36 2.51 -1.46
N VAL A 70 7.21 2.57 -2.10
CA VAL A 70 5.94 3.03 -1.51
C VAL A 70 4.92 1.90 -1.60
N GLY A 71 4.38 1.47 -0.47
CA GLY A 71 3.32 0.46 -0.42
C GLY A 71 2.06 0.99 0.22
N HIS A 72 0.89 0.71 -0.37
CA HIS A 72 -0.40 1.01 0.21
C HIS A 72 -1.12 -0.26 0.67
N ALA A 73 -1.54 -0.33 1.92
CA ALA A 73 -2.34 -1.44 2.48
C ALA A 73 -1.68 -2.83 2.27
N PHE A 74 -2.20 -3.69 1.40
CA PHE A 74 -1.52 -4.93 1.00
C PHE A 74 -0.12 -4.64 0.48
N GLY A 75 0.01 -3.59 -0.34
CA GLY A 75 1.30 -3.16 -0.90
C GLY A 75 2.34 -2.86 0.17
N ASN A 76 1.96 -2.41 1.37
CA ASN A 76 2.96 -2.22 2.43
C ASN A 76 3.45 -3.55 3.04
N ARG A 77 2.66 -4.63 3.02
CA ARG A 77 3.13 -5.97 3.42
C ARG A 77 4.14 -6.48 2.39
N LEU A 78 3.79 -6.37 1.11
CA LEU A 78 4.68 -6.75 0.02
C LEU A 78 5.95 -5.89 0.00
N SER A 79 5.85 -4.57 0.21
CA SER A 79 7.01 -3.68 0.28
C SER A 79 7.94 -4.02 1.45
N ARG A 80 7.41 -4.38 2.60
CA ARG A 80 8.23 -4.88 3.73
C ARG A 80 8.88 -6.21 3.40
N THR A 81 8.21 -7.11 2.67
CA THR A 81 8.82 -8.37 2.20
C THR A 81 9.94 -8.09 1.19
N ILE A 82 9.70 -7.18 0.22
CA ILE A 82 10.76 -6.73 -0.71
C ILE A 82 11.95 -6.16 0.06
N THR A 83 11.69 -5.39 1.12
CA THR A 83 12.75 -4.83 1.97
C THR A 83 13.51 -5.91 2.73
N ALA A 84 12.84 -6.94 3.23
CA ALA A 84 13.47 -8.08 3.90
C ALA A 84 14.37 -8.88 2.94
N ASP A 85 13.89 -9.17 1.74
CA ASP A 85 14.57 -10.02 0.77
C ASP A 85 15.63 -9.26 -0.06
N PHE A 86 15.39 -7.98 -0.36
CA PHE A 86 16.16 -7.16 -1.30
C PHE A 86 16.52 -5.79 -0.74
N GLY A 87 16.73 -5.66 0.57
CA GLY A 87 16.96 -4.38 1.26
C GLY A 87 18.09 -3.54 0.68
N GLY A 88 19.12 -4.14 0.10
CA GLY A 88 20.19 -3.43 -0.60
C GLY A 88 19.77 -2.67 -1.86
N ARG A 89 18.54 -2.88 -2.35
CA ARG A 89 17.92 -2.19 -3.49
C ARG A 89 17.00 -1.04 -3.05
N VAL A 90 16.57 -1.00 -1.78
CA VAL A 90 15.58 -0.07 -1.24
C VAL A 90 16.26 1.11 -0.56
N GLU A 91 16.23 2.29 -1.21
CA GLU A 91 16.81 3.53 -0.67
C GLU A 91 15.97 4.14 0.45
N SER A 92 14.66 4.00 0.37
CA SER A 92 13.72 4.38 1.43
C SER A 92 12.43 3.58 1.33
N LEU A 93 11.74 3.40 2.45
CA LEU A 93 10.47 2.70 2.56
C LEU A 93 9.38 3.65 3.04
N THR A 94 8.30 3.77 2.28
CA THR A 94 7.09 4.48 2.70
C THR A 94 5.91 3.51 2.82
N LEU A 95 5.26 3.52 3.96
CA LEU A 95 4.12 2.68 4.29
C LEU A 95 2.87 3.54 4.42
N LEU A 96 1.94 3.42 3.46
CA LEU A 96 0.62 4.07 3.49
C LEU A 96 -0.42 3.09 4.01
N ALA A 97 -1.18 3.48 5.04
CA ALA A 97 -2.17 2.61 5.69
C ALA A 97 -1.53 1.29 6.18
N ALA A 98 -0.49 1.41 7.02
CA ALA A 98 0.24 0.25 7.55
C ALA A 98 -0.70 -0.65 8.38
N GLY A 99 -0.71 -1.94 8.06
CA GLY A 99 -1.52 -2.94 8.75
C GLY A 99 -0.71 -4.19 9.12
N GLY A 100 -1.35 -5.10 9.88
CA GLY A 100 -0.83 -6.45 10.11
C GLY A 100 -0.56 -6.84 11.55
N LEU A 101 -0.76 -5.96 12.52
CA LEU A 101 -0.58 -6.27 13.95
C LEU A 101 -1.82 -5.94 14.79
N VAL A 102 -2.39 -4.76 14.60
CA VAL A 102 -3.65 -4.37 15.25
C VAL A 102 -4.78 -4.73 14.29
N GLU A 103 -5.61 -5.67 14.71
CA GLU A 103 -6.73 -6.15 13.90
C GLU A 103 -7.86 -5.12 13.86
N PRO A 104 -8.56 -4.98 12.73
CA PRO A 104 -9.79 -4.20 12.65
C PRO A 104 -10.96 -4.92 13.37
N ASP A 105 -12.08 -4.23 13.46
CA ASP A 105 -13.35 -4.89 13.85
C ASP A 105 -13.63 -6.07 12.90
N PRO A 106 -13.99 -7.26 13.42
CA PRO A 106 -14.30 -8.43 12.59
C PRO A 106 -15.35 -8.19 11.50
N GLN A 107 -16.29 -7.27 11.70
CA GLN A 107 -17.29 -6.90 10.70
C GLN A 107 -16.63 -6.24 9.46
N MET A 108 -15.52 -5.53 9.64
CA MET A 108 -14.80 -4.93 8.53
C MET A 108 -14.21 -5.96 7.58
N PHE A 109 -13.81 -7.14 8.07
CA PHE A 109 -13.38 -8.24 7.19
C PHE A 109 -14.52 -8.80 6.34
N VAL A 110 -15.73 -8.89 6.88
CA VAL A 110 -16.91 -9.33 6.13
C VAL A 110 -17.23 -8.34 5.02
N LEU A 111 -17.25 -7.04 5.34
CA LEU A 111 -17.52 -5.99 4.37
C LEU A 111 -16.40 -5.87 3.33
N LEU A 112 -15.13 -6.00 3.74
CA LEU A 112 -13.99 -6.03 2.83
C LEU A 112 -14.11 -7.15 1.79
N ASN A 113 -14.58 -8.33 2.19
CA ASN A 113 -14.81 -9.42 1.25
C ASN A 113 -15.95 -9.11 0.28
N ARG A 114 -17.00 -8.43 0.76
CA ARG A 114 -18.13 -7.99 -0.10
C ARG A 114 -17.70 -7.00 -1.19
N CYS A 115 -16.70 -6.16 -0.95
CA CYS A 115 -16.19 -5.25 -1.97
C CYS A 115 -15.63 -5.96 -3.22
N PHE A 116 -15.33 -7.26 -3.13
CA PHE A 116 -14.86 -8.09 -4.25
C PHE A 116 -15.94 -9.00 -4.84
N ASP A 117 -17.18 -8.88 -4.39
CA ASP A 117 -18.31 -9.65 -4.92
C ASP A 117 -18.87 -8.94 -6.18
N ALA A 118 -18.54 -9.48 -7.33
CA ALA A 118 -19.00 -8.96 -8.63
C ALA A 118 -20.54 -9.12 -8.86
N ALA A 119 -21.24 -9.84 -7.97
CA ALA A 119 -22.68 -9.99 -8.05
C ALA A 119 -23.45 -8.91 -7.28
N LEU A 120 -22.75 -8.06 -6.49
CA LEU A 120 -23.41 -6.96 -5.79
C LEU A 120 -23.96 -5.92 -6.78
N PRO A 121 -25.18 -5.40 -6.55
CA PRO A 121 -25.64 -4.19 -7.23
C PRO A 121 -24.69 -3.01 -7.00
N ASP A 122 -24.52 -2.15 -8.00
CA ASP A 122 -23.57 -1.03 -7.99
C ASP A 122 -23.73 -0.09 -6.78
N ASP A 123 -24.96 0.19 -6.37
CA ASP A 123 -25.27 1.04 -5.21
C ASP A 123 -24.90 0.37 -3.88
N GLU A 124 -25.18 -0.93 -3.73
CA GLU A 124 -24.78 -1.70 -2.56
C GLU A 124 -23.26 -1.87 -2.50
N HIS A 125 -22.62 -2.10 -3.64
CA HIS A 125 -21.16 -2.17 -3.73
C HIS A 125 -20.54 -0.85 -3.28
N LEU A 126 -20.99 0.29 -3.81
CA LEU A 126 -20.47 1.60 -3.48
C LEU A 126 -20.70 1.96 -2.01
N ASP A 127 -21.85 1.57 -1.44
CA ASP A 127 -22.11 1.75 -0.01
C ASP A 127 -21.18 0.90 0.86
N THR A 128 -20.86 -0.32 0.42
CA THR A 128 -19.90 -1.18 1.10
C THR A 128 -18.49 -0.57 1.05
N VAL A 129 -18.07 -0.09 -0.12
CA VAL A 129 -16.78 0.61 -0.30
C VAL A 129 -16.68 1.84 0.60
N ARG A 130 -17.77 2.65 0.69
CA ARG A 130 -17.82 3.80 1.59
C ARG A 130 -17.56 3.41 3.05
N GLN A 131 -18.24 2.37 3.53
CA GLN A 131 -18.15 1.95 4.92
C GLN A 131 -16.75 1.41 5.28
N VAL A 132 -16.11 0.74 4.34
CA VAL A 132 -14.84 0.03 4.58
C VAL A 132 -13.64 0.95 4.42
N PHE A 133 -13.65 1.80 3.38
CA PHE A 133 -12.43 2.45 2.92
C PHE A 133 -12.41 3.96 3.13
N PHE A 134 -13.57 4.62 3.23
CA PHE A 134 -13.64 6.07 3.23
C PHE A 134 -14.03 6.65 4.60
N ALA A 135 -13.38 7.75 4.96
CA ALA A 135 -13.81 8.53 6.12
C ALA A 135 -15.16 9.22 5.85
N PRO A 136 -15.99 9.47 6.88
CA PRO A 136 -17.28 10.13 6.73
C PRO A 136 -17.16 11.46 5.97
N GLY A 137 -18.03 11.65 4.97
CA GLY A 137 -18.12 12.87 4.17
C GLY A 137 -17.27 12.87 2.89
N ASN A 138 -16.40 11.88 2.70
CA ASN A 138 -15.64 11.74 1.45
C ASN A 138 -16.43 10.95 0.40
N ASP A 139 -16.09 11.13 -0.88
CA ASP A 139 -16.80 10.53 -2.02
C ASP A 139 -16.17 9.17 -2.40
N PRO A 140 -16.87 8.04 -2.18
CA PRO A 140 -16.36 6.71 -2.54
C PRO A 140 -16.43 6.42 -4.05
N SER A 141 -17.12 7.26 -4.85
CA SER A 141 -17.31 7.01 -6.27
C SER A 141 -16.01 6.96 -7.07
N VAL A 142 -14.94 7.57 -6.53
CA VAL A 142 -13.59 7.51 -7.10
C VAL A 142 -12.99 6.08 -7.06
N TRP A 143 -13.56 5.19 -6.24
CA TRP A 143 -13.22 3.77 -6.16
C TRP A 143 -14.37 2.86 -6.60
N ARG A 144 -15.29 3.36 -7.44
CA ARG A 144 -16.38 2.54 -8.02
C ARG A 144 -15.83 1.33 -8.76
N ASP A 145 -14.79 1.53 -9.56
CA ASP A 145 -14.17 0.53 -10.42
C ASP A 145 -12.80 0.08 -9.90
N GLY A 146 -12.16 -0.86 -10.60
CA GLY A 146 -10.80 -1.31 -10.30
C GLY A 146 -10.71 -2.44 -9.26
N TRP A 147 -11.81 -3.15 -9.01
CA TRP A 147 -11.85 -4.28 -8.07
C TRP A 147 -11.50 -5.59 -8.77
N MET A 148 -10.30 -6.10 -8.51
CA MET A 148 -9.75 -7.30 -9.15
C MET A 148 -9.83 -8.50 -8.19
N GLY A 149 -10.96 -9.24 -8.21
CA GLY A 149 -11.24 -10.33 -7.29
C GLY A 149 -10.21 -11.47 -7.32
N GLU A 150 -9.76 -11.89 -8.53
CA GLU A 150 -8.74 -12.94 -8.67
C GLU A 150 -7.39 -12.51 -8.10
N VAL A 151 -7.01 -11.24 -8.33
CA VAL A 151 -5.80 -10.64 -7.76
C VAL A 151 -5.88 -10.64 -6.24
N ALA A 152 -7.00 -10.15 -5.68
CA ALA A 152 -7.22 -10.13 -4.24
C ALA A 152 -7.15 -11.54 -3.63
N ALA A 153 -7.65 -12.55 -4.34
CA ALA A 153 -7.65 -13.93 -3.87
C ALA A 153 -6.23 -14.49 -3.69
N TYR A 154 -5.38 -14.42 -4.73
CA TYR A 154 -4.02 -14.93 -4.60
C TYR A 154 -3.16 -14.07 -3.66
N GLN A 155 -3.36 -12.76 -3.64
CA GLN A 155 -2.66 -11.86 -2.71
C GLN A 155 -2.98 -12.19 -1.25
N ARG A 156 -4.26 -12.48 -0.92
CA ARG A 156 -4.64 -12.96 0.42
C ARG A 156 -4.01 -14.31 0.75
N ALA A 157 -4.04 -15.23 -0.22
CA ALA A 157 -3.39 -16.54 -0.05
C ALA A 157 -1.89 -16.37 0.25
N ALA A 158 -1.20 -15.47 -0.46
CA ALA A 158 0.21 -15.18 -0.23
C ALA A 158 0.47 -14.60 1.17
N VAL A 159 -0.39 -13.70 1.66
CA VAL A 159 -0.30 -13.18 3.03
C VAL A 159 -0.48 -14.29 4.06
N LEU A 160 -1.44 -15.20 3.86
CA LEU A 160 -1.69 -16.31 4.80
C LEU A 160 -0.59 -17.36 4.77
N ALA A 161 0.07 -17.54 3.62
CA ALA A 161 1.17 -18.50 3.44
C ALA A 161 2.52 -17.97 3.94
N THR A 162 2.61 -16.68 4.32
CA THR A 162 3.87 -16.06 4.76
C THR A 162 3.79 -15.70 6.24
N PRO A 163 4.66 -16.24 7.10
CA PRO A 163 4.74 -15.86 8.51
C PRO A 163 4.92 -14.35 8.67
N ARG A 164 4.24 -13.77 9.65
CA ARG A 164 4.30 -12.31 9.88
C ARG A 164 5.71 -11.84 10.25
N GLU A 165 6.46 -12.65 10.97
CA GLU A 165 7.86 -12.41 11.36
C GLU A 165 8.80 -12.20 10.17
N ASP A 166 8.46 -12.75 8.99
CA ASP A 166 9.30 -12.63 7.79
C ASP A 166 9.27 -11.22 7.19
N TRP A 167 8.23 -10.43 7.49
CA TRP A 167 8.06 -9.12 6.87
C TRP A 167 7.75 -7.99 7.86
N TRP A 168 7.16 -8.26 9.04
CA TRP A 168 6.65 -7.20 9.92
C TRP A 168 7.72 -6.17 10.32
N GLY A 169 8.87 -6.63 10.78
CA GLY A 169 9.97 -5.79 11.26
C GLY A 169 10.93 -5.30 10.19
N ALA A 170 10.70 -5.62 8.91
CA ALA A 170 11.60 -5.21 7.84
C ALA A 170 11.66 -3.69 7.70
N SER A 171 12.87 -3.16 7.61
CA SER A 171 13.17 -1.73 7.64
C SER A 171 14.45 -1.42 6.88
N VAL A 172 14.62 -0.17 6.51
CA VAL A 172 15.86 0.45 5.99
C VAL A 172 16.15 1.70 6.82
N ASP A 173 17.28 2.38 6.57
CA ASP A 173 17.66 3.58 7.33
C ASP A 173 16.66 4.73 7.24
N ARG A 174 15.90 4.80 6.14
CA ARG A 174 14.92 5.85 5.89
C ARG A 174 13.51 5.26 5.75
N VAL A 175 12.65 5.51 6.73
CA VAL A 175 11.26 5.04 6.73
C VAL A 175 10.28 6.16 7.02
N LEU A 176 9.22 6.23 6.20
CA LEU A 176 8.04 7.06 6.41
C LEU A 176 6.83 6.14 6.60
N VAL A 177 6.05 6.41 7.64
CA VAL A 177 4.73 5.81 7.84
C VAL A 177 3.69 6.91 7.75
N VAL A 178 2.73 6.75 6.85
CA VAL A 178 1.57 7.66 6.74
C VAL A 178 0.32 6.88 7.09
N GLN A 179 -0.39 7.32 8.11
CA GLN A 179 -1.55 6.62 8.66
C GLN A 179 -2.76 7.54 8.71
N ALA A 180 -3.89 7.08 8.17
CA ALA A 180 -5.16 7.80 8.25
C ALA A 180 -5.84 7.53 9.61
N LEU A 181 -6.34 8.57 10.26
CA LEU A 181 -6.93 8.45 11.61
C LEU A 181 -8.29 7.74 11.61
N GLN A 182 -9.04 7.78 10.49
CA GLN A 182 -10.33 7.10 10.34
C GLN A 182 -10.23 5.78 9.57
N ASP A 183 -9.02 5.20 9.47
CA ASP A 183 -8.83 3.90 8.81
C ASP A 183 -9.44 2.76 9.64
N ALA A 184 -10.54 2.20 9.13
CA ALA A 184 -11.26 1.10 9.77
C ALA A 184 -10.65 -0.29 9.48
N ILE A 185 -9.81 -0.41 8.42
CA ILE A 185 -9.18 -1.67 7.99
C ILE A 185 -7.77 -1.84 8.55
N ALA A 186 -6.99 -0.77 8.57
CA ALA A 186 -5.67 -0.75 9.18
C ALA A 186 -5.63 0.30 10.29
N PRO A 187 -6.15 0.00 11.49
CA PRO A 187 -6.24 0.97 12.56
C PRO A 187 -4.91 1.69 12.82
N PRO A 188 -4.92 3.00 13.17
CA PRO A 188 -3.71 3.83 13.35
C PRO A 188 -2.68 3.25 14.32
N GLY A 189 -3.13 2.41 15.25
CA GLY A 189 -2.26 1.65 16.16
C GLY A 189 -1.20 0.80 15.45
N ASN A 190 -1.44 0.36 14.20
CA ASN A 190 -0.45 -0.39 13.43
C ASN A 190 0.77 0.47 13.09
N GLY A 191 0.56 1.68 12.57
CA GLY A 191 1.64 2.60 12.24
C GLY A 191 2.43 3.02 13.48
N ARG A 192 1.73 3.39 14.55
CA ARG A 192 2.35 3.75 15.85
C ARG A 192 3.22 2.62 16.40
N ARG A 193 2.73 1.37 16.37
CA ARG A 193 3.48 0.21 16.86
C ARG A 193 4.67 -0.13 15.96
N TYR A 194 4.49 -0.07 14.64
CA TYR A 194 5.62 -0.29 13.73
C TYR A 194 6.75 0.69 14.00
N VAL A 195 6.45 1.99 14.13
CA VAL A 195 7.46 3.01 14.47
C VAL A 195 8.11 2.73 15.83
N ALA A 196 7.34 2.39 16.85
CA ALA A 196 7.87 2.12 18.18
C ALA A 196 8.75 0.85 18.25
N GLU A 197 8.41 -0.19 17.50
CA GLU A 197 9.07 -1.49 17.56
C GLU A 197 10.23 -1.62 16.56
N SER A 198 10.10 -1.03 15.38
CA SER A 198 10.98 -1.33 14.25
C SER A 198 12.04 -0.28 14.00
N ALA A 199 11.82 0.98 14.41
CA ALA A 199 12.79 1.99 14.04
C ALA A 199 12.61 3.33 14.78
N PRO A 200 13.52 3.71 15.67
CA PRO A 200 13.54 5.05 16.27
C PRO A 200 13.79 6.17 15.21
N HIS A 201 14.19 5.82 14.01
CA HIS A 201 14.41 6.73 12.87
C HIS A 201 13.21 6.83 11.93
N ALA A 202 12.15 6.01 12.09
CA ALA A 202 10.97 6.09 11.26
C ALA A 202 10.14 7.34 11.59
N ARG A 203 9.77 8.09 10.56
CA ARG A 203 8.86 9.22 10.68
C ARG A 203 7.41 8.73 10.59
N LEU A 204 6.56 9.13 11.54
CA LEU A 204 5.12 8.90 11.48
C LEU A 204 4.39 10.21 11.15
N VAL A 205 3.53 10.15 10.13
CA VAL A 205 2.59 11.23 9.78
C VAL A 205 1.18 10.66 9.90
N GLU A 206 0.35 11.29 10.72
CA GLU A 206 -1.05 10.91 10.88
C GLU A 206 -1.93 11.95 10.19
N ILE A 207 -2.89 11.46 9.38
CA ILE A 207 -3.76 12.30 8.54
C ILE A 207 -5.19 12.19 9.03
N ASP A 208 -5.76 13.33 9.39
CA ASP A 208 -7.16 13.43 9.77
C ASP A 208 -8.08 13.59 8.55
N GLY A 209 -9.31 13.14 8.68
CA GLY A 209 -10.33 13.21 7.65
C GLY A 209 -10.12 12.23 6.50
N ALA A 210 -9.28 11.21 6.67
CA ALA A 210 -9.07 10.13 5.71
C ALA A 210 -9.29 8.75 6.35
N GLY A 211 -9.81 7.82 5.56
CA GLY A 211 -9.92 6.40 5.84
C GLY A 211 -8.81 5.60 5.18
N HIS A 212 -9.11 4.34 4.87
CA HIS A 212 -8.15 3.44 4.22
C HIS A 212 -7.80 3.86 2.78
N ALA A 213 -8.75 4.47 2.06
CA ALA A 213 -8.56 5.04 0.73
C ALA A 213 -7.86 6.42 0.76
N MET A 214 -6.90 6.61 1.63
CA MET A 214 -6.29 7.89 1.98
C MET A 214 -5.75 8.69 0.78
N ILE A 215 -5.29 8.01 -0.28
CA ILE A 215 -4.71 8.67 -1.46
C ILE A 215 -5.74 9.53 -2.17
N PRO A 216 -6.91 9.04 -2.63
CA PRO A 216 -7.92 9.90 -3.25
C PRO A 216 -8.61 10.83 -2.26
N GLU A 217 -8.59 10.54 -0.96
CA GLU A 217 -9.24 11.38 0.05
C GLU A 217 -8.41 12.61 0.42
N ARG A 218 -7.08 12.50 0.45
CA ARG A 218 -6.16 13.59 0.86
C ARG A 218 -4.87 13.59 0.03
N PRO A 219 -4.97 13.66 -1.30
CA PRO A 219 -3.81 13.53 -2.20
C PRO A 219 -2.73 14.58 -1.94
N GLU A 220 -3.11 15.81 -1.59
CA GLU A 220 -2.17 16.89 -1.34
C GLU A 220 -1.35 16.65 -0.08
N LEU A 221 -1.98 16.17 1.00
CA LEU A 221 -1.29 15.88 2.26
C LEU A 221 -0.35 14.68 2.11
N ILE A 222 -0.78 13.64 1.41
CA ILE A 222 0.05 12.46 1.12
C ILE A 222 1.24 12.86 0.25
N SER A 223 1.00 13.62 -0.83
CA SER A 223 2.05 14.11 -1.73
C SER A 223 3.07 14.96 -1.01
N ALA A 224 2.63 15.89 -0.17
CA ALA A 224 3.51 16.78 0.60
C ALA A 224 4.41 15.97 1.55
N ALA A 225 3.83 15.04 2.32
CA ALA A 225 4.58 14.19 3.23
C ALA A 225 5.62 13.32 2.50
N LEU A 226 5.23 12.76 1.35
CA LEU A 226 6.09 11.90 0.54
C LEU A 226 7.23 12.69 -0.09
N VAL A 227 6.95 13.84 -0.73
CA VAL A 227 7.96 14.70 -1.36
C VAL A 227 8.94 15.25 -0.32
N GLU A 228 8.45 15.73 0.82
CA GLU A 228 9.31 16.20 1.90
C GLU A 228 10.27 15.10 2.38
N PHE A 229 9.75 13.89 2.58
CA PHE A 229 10.55 12.75 3.03
C PHE A 229 11.57 12.29 1.99
N LEU A 230 11.19 12.21 0.72
CA LEU A 230 12.07 11.75 -0.35
C LEU A 230 13.19 12.76 -0.66
N SER A 231 12.94 14.06 -0.45
CA SER A 231 13.89 15.14 -0.74
C SER A 231 14.88 15.41 0.39
N ALA A 232 14.66 14.87 1.59
CA ALA A 232 15.55 14.99 2.75
C ALA A 232 16.74 14.03 2.63
#